data_e5ef5cb8a6c1b5cefa9ac9df011b6f55
#
_entry.id   e5ef5cb8a6c1b5cefa9ac9df011b6f55
#
_cell.length_a   1.000
_cell.length_b   1.000
_cell.length_c   1.000
_cell.angle_alpha   90.00
_cell.angle_beta   90.00
_cell.angle_gamma   90.00
#
_symmetry.space_group_name_H-M   'P 1'
#
loop_
_entity.id
_entity.type
_entity.pdbx_description
1 polymer ?
#
loop_
_entity_poly.entity_id
_entity_poly.type
_entity_poly.pdbx_seq_one_letter_code
_entity_poly.pdbx_strand_id
1 'polypeptide(L)'
;MESVFIVVGLLVLFFLVVQKRYLKQEELKDSAYKKKGPILSMQESAFFNALVTAVGSHGVVLTKVNMANVLSPLETDKKRWFIANNRIAKSYFDFVVCDPRTLDIRVIIEFDNGKPLDKGKIERQKLLMHVCKSASIPLIGTTIKHSYQVGRLRRLLAAHIDLIEPEKEVRFCKRCGSPMVIKIASVGDHKGRRFFTCSRQPQCTYTENYNVVFDEEDSPNQ
;
A
#
# COMPACT_ATOMS: atom_id res chain seq x y z
N MET A 1 -56.82 29.00 -18.46
CA MET A 1 -55.72 28.77 -19.43
C MET A 1 -54.33 28.77 -18.79
N GLU A 2 -54.07 29.57 -17.76
CA GLU A 2 -52.76 29.63 -17.07
C GLU A 2 -52.32 28.33 -16.44
N SER A 3 -53.25 27.56 -15.84
CA SER A 3 -52.92 26.26 -15.21
C SER A 3 -52.43 25.23 -16.22
N VAL A 4 -52.85 25.26 -17.47
CA VAL A 4 -52.41 24.36 -18.51
C VAL A 4 -50.98 24.66 -18.93
N PHE A 5 -50.61 25.95 -19.03
CA PHE A 5 -49.20 26.32 -19.34
C PHE A 5 -48.22 25.94 -18.26
N ILE A 6 -48.63 25.99 -16.99
CA ILE A 6 -47.80 25.59 -15.86
C ILE A 6 -47.54 24.07 -15.91
N VAL A 7 -48.58 23.28 -16.14
CA VAL A 7 -48.45 21.80 -16.23
C VAL A 7 -47.60 21.41 -17.42
N VAL A 8 -47.78 22.02 -18.58
CA VAL A 8 -46.94 21.76 -19.76
C VAL A 8 -45.47 22.14 -19.50
N GLY A 9 -45.23 23.30 -18.84
CA GLY A 9 -43.87 23.71 -18.45
C GLY A 9 -43.14 22.71 -17.53
N LEU A 10 -43.89 22.19 -16.53
CA LEU A 10 -43.35 21.16 -15.62
C LEU A 10 -43.04 19.83 -16.33
N LEU A 11 -43.91 19.41 -17.26
CA LEU A 11 -43.66 18.19 -18.05
C LEU A 11 -42.42 18.33 -18.96
N VAL A 12 -42.26 19.49 -19.62
CA VAL A 12 -41.07 19.78 -20.42
C VAL A 12 -39.81 19.78 -19.57
N LEU A 13 -39.85 20.42 -18.40
CA LEU A 13 -38.71 20.43 -17.48
C LEU A 13 -38.35 19.02 -16.99
N PHE A 14 -39.36 18.23 -16.64
CA PHE A 14 -39.19 16.84 -16.25
C PHE A 14 -38.54 16.00 -17.38
N PHE A 15 -39.05 16.15 -18.61
CA PHE A 15 -38.53 15.49 -19.79
C PHE A 15 -37.05 15.86 -20.06
N LEU A 16 -36.69 17.16 -19.95
CA LEU A 16 -35.32 17.62 -20.11
C LEU A 16 -34.37 17.07 -19.03
N VAL A 17 -34.83 16.96 -17.79
CA VAL A 17 -34.04 16.35 -16.69
C VAL A 17 -33.83 14.85 -16.91
N VAL A 18 -34.87 14.16 -17.34
CA VAL A 18 -34.78 12.73 -17.66
C VAL A 18 -33.87 12.50 -18.85
N GLN A 19 -34.01 13.26 -19.93
CA GLN A 19 -33.14 13.19 -21.11
C GLN A 19 -31.66 13.44 -20.72
N LYS A 20 -31.38 14.46 -19.90
CA LYS A 20 -30.02 14.77 -19.43
C LYS A 20 -29.40 13.64 -18.59
N ARG A 21 -30.22 12.91 -17.82
CA ARG A 21 -29.78 11.71 -17.09
C ARG A 21 -29.52 10.53 -18.03
N TYR A 22 -30.36 10.31 -19.02
CA TYR A 22 -30.20 9.26 -20.03
C TYR A 22 -28.94 9.47 -20.86
N LEU A 23 -28.73 10.67 -21.41
CA LEU A 23 -27.54 11.02 -22.19
C LEU A 23 -26.23 10.84 -21.38
N LYS A 24 -26.26 11.22 -20.09
CA LYS A 24 -25.10 10.99 -19.20
C LYS A 24 -24.82 9.52 -18.93
N GLN A 25 -25.81 8.65 -19.04
CA GLN A 25 -25.67 7.20 -18.87
C GLN A 25 -25.15 6.52 -20.17
N GLU A 26 -25.46 7.06 -21.34
CA GLU A 26 -24.92 6.58 -22.62
C GLU A 26 -23.46 6.97 -22.81
N GLU A 27 -23.03 8.18 -22.42
CA GLU A 27 -21.62 8.58 -22.45
C GLU A 27 -20.70 7.63 -21.66
N LEU A 28 -21.19 6.96 -20.62
CA LEU A 28 -20.46 5.95 -19.86
C LEU A 28 -20.31 4.61 -20.60
N LYS A 29 -21.22 4.29 -21.52
CA LYS A 29 -21.17 3.02 -22.29
C LYS A 29 -20.09 3.02 -23.37
N ASP A 30 -19.75 4.17 -23.91
CA ASP A 30 -18.78 4.30 -25.00
C ASP A 30 -17.35 4.61 -24.51
N SER A 31 -17.13 4.69 -23.18
CA SER A 31 -15.82 4.95 -22.62
C SER A 31 -14.89 3.74 -22.80
N ALA A 32 -13.81 3.90 -23.54
CA ALA A 32 -12.78 2.88 -23.69
C ALA A 32 -11.77 2.92 -22.55
N TYR A 33 -11.40 1.76 -22.02
CA TYR A 33 -10.42 1.60 -20.96
C TYR A 33 -9.22 0.80 -21.44
N LYS A 34 -8.03 1.17 -20.96
CA LYS A 34 -6.80 0.42 -21.23
C LYS A 34 -6.11 0.05 -19.92
N LYS A 35 -5.40 -1.06 -19.92
CA LYS A 35 -4.54 -1.47 -18.81
C LYS A 35 -3.43 -0.44 -18.58
N LYS A 36 -3.26 0.02 -17.35
CA LYS A 36 -2.23 1.00 -16.95
C LYS A 36 -0.82 0.43 -16.84
N GLY A 37 -0.69 -0.87 -16.66
CA GLY A 37 0.57 -1.55 -16.32
C GLY A 37 0.53 -2.16 -14.91
N PRO A 38 1.69 -2.38 -14.26
CA PRO A 38 1.76 -2.91 -12.91
C PRO A 38 1.09 -1.98 -11.89
N ILE A 39 0.46 -2.56 -10.88
CA ILE A 39 -0.17 -1.81 -9.76
C ILE A 39 0.91 -1.16 -8.89
N LEU A 40 2.02 -1.86 -8.68
CA LEU A 40 3.16 -1.41 -7.86
C LEU A 40 4.34 -1.04 -8.75
N SER A 41 5.04 0.02 -8.40
CA SER A 41 6.36 0.32 -8.95
C SER A 41 7.37 -0.77 -8.55
N MET A 42 8.54 -0.76 -9.18
CA MET A 42 9.60 -1.75 -8.86
C MET A 42 10.04 -1.67 -7.39
N GLN A 43 10.15 -0.45 -6.84
CA GLN A 43 10.52 -0.24 -5.43
C GLN A 43 9.42 -0.71 -4.48
N GLU A 44 8.16 -0.39 -4.79
CA GLU A 44 7.01 -0.88 -4.01
C GLU A 44 6.90 -2.40 -4.07
N SER A 45 7.18 -3.02 -5.23
CA SER A 45 7.17 -4.48 -5.39
C SER A 45 8.27 -5.15 -4.58
N ALA A 46 9.46 -4.56 -4.51
CA ALA A 46 10.54 -5.06 -3.65
C ALA A 46 10.16 -5.03 -2.17
N PHE A 47 9.57 -3.92 -1.71
CA PHE A 47 9.05 -3.80 -0.35
C PHE A 47 7.90 -4.78 -0.08
N PHE A 48 6.95 -4.91 -1.00
CA PHE A 48 5.84 -5.85 -0.91
C PHE A 48 6.33 -7.29 -0.69
N ASN A 49 7.30 -7.74 -1.48
CA ASN A 49 7.87 -9.08 -1.34
C ASN A 49 8.55 -9.29 0.03
N ALA A 50 9.28 -8.28 0.52
CA ALA A 50 9.88 -8.30 1.84
C ALA A 50 8.81 -8.34 2.95
N LEU A 51 7.75 -7.55 2.80
CA LEU A 51 6.65 -7.49 3.75
C LEU A 51 5.87 -8.81 3.80
N VAL A 52 5.52 -9.40 2.65
CA VAL A 52 4.87 -10.72 2.56
C VAL A 52 5.72 -11.79 3.23
N THR A 53 7.05 -11.77 2.99
CA THR A 53 7.97 -12.71 3.64
C THR A 53 8.04 -12.48 5.16
N ALA A 54 7.99 -11.22 5.61
CA ALA A 54 8.02 -10.90 7.04
C ALA A 54 6.74 -11.35 7.75
N VAL A 55 5.59 -11.12 7.13
CA VAL A 55 4.27 -11.48 7.66
C VAL A 55 4.06 -13.00 7.64
N GLY A 56 4.53 -13.69 6.58
CA GLY A 56 4.39 -15.15 6.44
C GLY A 56 2.93 -15.60 6.51
N SER A 57 2.66 -16.64 7.31
CA SER A 57 1.32 -17.18 7.54
C SER A 57 0.51 -16.42 8.60
N HIS A 58 1.13 -15.43 9.27
CA HIS A 58 0.50 -14.70 10.38
C HIS A 58 -0.41 -13.55 9.93
N GLY A 59 -0.47 -13.27 8.64
CA GLY A 59 -1.33 -12.22 8.10
C GLY A 59 -1.43 -12.25 6.58
N VAL A 60 -2.30 -11.40 6.06
CA VAL A 60 -2.49 -11.16 4.62
C VAL A 60 -2.07 -9.72 4.31
N VAL A 61 -1.24 -9.56 3.29
CA VAL A 61 -0.81 -8.23 2.83
C VAL A 61 -1.65 -7.82 1.63
N LEU A 62 -2.40 -6.73 1.78
CA LEU A 62 -3.16 -6.09 0.72
C LEU A 62 -2.46 -4.80 0.28
N THR A 63 -2.63 -4.42 -0.98
CA THR A 63 -2.00 -3.21 -1.54
C THR A 63 -3.03 -2.28 -2.16
N LYS A 64 -2.77 -0.97 -2.07
CA LYS A 64 -3.63 0.06 -2.70
C LYS A 64 -5.10 -0.06 -2.31
N VAL A 65 -5.35 -0.32 -1.03
CA VAL A 65 -6.70 -0.48 -0.48
C VAL A 65 -7.37 0.88 -0.37
N ASN A 66 -8.55 1.04 -0.98
CA ASN A 66 -9.30 2.29 -0.87
C ASN A 66 -9.73 2.54 0.59
N MET A 67 -9.52 3.75 1.07
CA MET A 67 -9.81 4.09 2.47
C MET A 67 -11.30 3.95 2.82
N ALA A 68 -12.21 4.22 1.88
CA ALA A 68 -13.65 4.08 2.12
C ALA A 68 -14.13 2.62 2.18
N ASN A 69 -13.31 1.65 1.78
CA ASN A 69 -13.61 0.23 1.99
C ASN A 69 -13.31 -0.22 3.42
N VAL A 70 -12.55 0.58 4.17
CA VAL A 70 -12.03 0.27 5.50
C VAL A 70 -12.63 1.18 6.56
N LEU A 71 -12.88 2.43 6.20
CA LEU A 71 -13.30 3.50 7.10
C LEU A 71 -14.68 4.02 6.71
N SER A 72 -15.46 4.38 7.71
CA SER A 72 -16.73 5.11 7.54
C SER A 72 -16.72 6.34 8.45
N PRO A 73 -17.15 7.51 7.94
CA PRO A 73 -17.32 8.68 8.80
C PRO A 73 -18.35 8.44 9.90
N LEU A 74 -18.06 8.92 11.11
CA LEU A 74 -18.97 8.87 12.25
C LEU A 74 -19.93 10.07 12.31
N GLU A 75 -19.92 10.93 11.28
CA GLU A 75 -20.77 12.11 11.20
C GLU A 75 -22.25 11.75 11.11
N THR A 76 -23.09 12.40 11.90
CA THR A 76 -24.54 12.21 11.90
C THR A 76 -25.23 13.12 10.87
N ASP A 77 -24.65 14.30 10.60
CA ASP A 77 -25.14 15.20 9.56
C ASP A 77 -24.78 14.66 8.18
N LYS A 78 -25.81 14.50 7.32
CA LYS A 78 -25.67 13.92 5.97
C LYS A 78 -24.69 14.69 5.07
N LYS A 79 -24.66 16.01 5.16
CA LYS A 79 -23.76 16.85 4.34
C LYS A 79 -22.31 16.69 4.79
N ARG A 80 -22.06 16.71 6.09
CA ARG A 80 -20.73 16.49 6.67
C ARG A 80 -20.24 15.07 6.41
N TRP A 81 -21.12 14.08 6.57
CA TRP A 81 -20.81 12.69 6.22
C TRP A 81 -20.35 12.56 4.78
N PHE A 82 -21.10 13.16 3.84
CA PHE A 82 -20.77 13.10 2.41
C PHE A 82 -19.43 13.76 2.09
N ILE A 83 -19.11 14.90 2.73
CA ILE A 83 -17.82 15.58 2.58
C ILE A 83 -16.68 14.71 3.11
N ALA A 84 -16.83 14.14 4.31
CA ALA A 84 -15.82 13.28 4.92
C ALA A 84 -15.62 12.01 4.09
N ASN A 85 -16.71 11.36 3.67
CA ASN A 85 -16.64 10.14 2.84
C ASN A 85 -15.96 10.40 1.49
N ASN A 86 -16.22 11.52 0.83
CA ASN A 86 -15.56 11.86 -0.43
C ASN A 86 -14.05 12.06 -0.31
N ARG A 87 -13.56 12.48 0.86
CA ARG A 87 -12.11 12.57 1.11
C ARG A 87 -11.46 11.20 1.15
N ILE A 88 -12.04 10.27 1.90
CA ILE A 88 -11.49 8.90 2.03
C ILE A 88 -11.71 8.08 0.75
N ALA A 89 -12.82 8.26 0.04
CA ALA A 89 -13.13 7.54 -1.20
C ALA A 89 -12.16 7.84 -2.35
N LYS A 90 -11.48 8.99 -2.31
CA LYS A 90 -10.45 9.39 -3.30
C LYS A 90 -9.03 9.02 -2.88
N SER A 91 -8.88 8.37 -1.72
CA SER A 91 -7.60 8.05 -1.12
C SER A 91 -7.46 6.53 -0.92
N TYR A 92 -6.22 6.07 -0.85
CA TYR A 92 -5.91 4.65 -0.60
C TYR A 92 -4.74 4.52 0.36
N PHE A 93 -4.69 3.39 1.05
CA PHE A 93 -3.54 2.93 1.82
C PHE A 93 -2.57 2.20 0.90
N ASP A 94 -1.26 2.41 1.07
CA ASP A 94 -0.26 1.76 0.23
C ASP A 94 -0.20 0.27 0.51
N PHE A 95 -0.05 -0.12 1.78
CA PHE A 95 -0.06 -1.51 2.24
C PHE A 95 -0.89 -1.64 3.50
N VAL A 96 -1.65 -2.71 3.59
CA VAL A 96 -2.48 -3.06 4.75
C VAL A 96 -2.18 -4.49 5.12
N VAL A 97 -1.83 -4.72 6.38
CA VAL A 97 -1.67 -6.07 6.91
C VAL A 97 -2.89 -6.42 7.73
N CYS A 98 -3.52 -7.52 7.37
CA CYS A 98 -4.76 -8.01 7.95
C CYS A 98 -4.56 -9.35 8.66
N ASP A 99 -5.45 -9.65 9.58
CA ASP A 99 -5.61 -10.99 10.14
C ASP A 99 -5.89 -12.00 9.02
N PRO A 100 -5.26 -13.20 9.02
CA PRO A 100 -5.39 -14.15 7.92
C PRO A 100 -6.77 -14.83 7.84
N ARG A 101 -7.57 -14.79 8.91
CA ARG A 101 -8.88 -15.46 8.99
C ARG A 101 -10.04 -14.48 8.83
N THR A 102 -9.97 -13.35 9.51
CA THR A 102 -11.08 -12.37 9.54
C THR A 102 -10.91 -11.25 8.54
N LEU A 103 -9.68 -11.03 8.05
CA LEU A 103 -9.25 -9.87 7.27
C LEU A 103 -9.38 -8.54 8.02
N ASP A 104 -9.52 -8.58 9.34
CA ASP A 104 -9.44 -7.39 10.17
C ASP A 104 -8.07 -6.73 10.05
N ILE A 105 -8.06 -5.41 9.97
CA ILE A 105 -6.83 -4.65 9.81
C ILE A 105 -6.03 -4.67 11.10
N ARG A 106 -4.78 -5.10 11.01
CA ARG A 106 -3.80 -5.10 12.11
C ARG A 106 -2.91 -3.88 12.08
N VAL A 107 -2.42 -3.50 10.90
CA VAL A 107 -1.55 -2.32 10.73
C VAL A 107 -1.58 -1.83 9.29
N ILE A 108 -1.47 -0.52 9.13
CA ILE A 108 -1.32 0.15 7.83
C ILE A 108 0.13 0.59 7.70
N ILE A 109 0.71 0.40 6.49
CA ILE A 109 2.07 0.82 6.19
C ILE A 109 2.03 1.76 4.99
N GLU A 110 2.55 2.98 5.18
CA GLU A 110 2.68 3.99 4.15
C GLU A 110 4.11 4.06 3.63
N PHE A 111 4.23 4.15 2.33
CA PHE A 111 5.51 4.07 1.63
C PHE A 111 5.93 5.46 1.12
N ASP A 112 6.94 6.05 1.76
CA ASP A 112 7.51 7.30 1.29
C ASP A 112 8.48 7.04 0.13
N ASN A 113 8.14 7.59 -1.03
CA ASN A 113 8.93 7.46 -2.25
C ASN A 113 10.11 8.44 -2.33
N GLY A 114 10.44 9.13 -1.24
CA GLY A 114 11.58 10.06 -1.16
C GLY A 114 11.45 11.35 -1.99
N LYS A 115 10.30 11.58 -2.63
CA LYS A 115 10.08 12.83 -3.38
C LYS A 115 9.83 13.99 -2.41
N PRO A 116 10.22 15.23 -2.76
CA PRO A 116 9.97 16.40 -1.92
C PRO A 116 8.51 16.51 -1.47
N LEU A 117 8.31 17.04 -0.28
CA LEU A 117 6.98 17.31 0.27
C LEU A 117 6.36 18.50 -0.46
N ASP A 118 5.34 18.23 -1.27
CA ASP A 118 4.43 19.24 -1.81
C ASP A 118 3.17 19.38 -0.94
N LYS A 119 2.35 20.40 -1.23
CA LYS A 119 1.10 20.62 -0.49
C LYS A 119 0.18 19.41 -0.49
N GLY A 120 0.06 18.72 -1.63
CA GLY A 120 -0.80 17.55 -1.77
C GLY A 120 -0.34 16.37 -0.92
N LYS A 121 0.97 16.13 -0.85
CA LYS A 121 1.57 15.11 0.02
C LYS A 121 1.36 15.43 1.50
N ILE A 122 1.55 16.69 1.89
CA ILE A 122 1.33 17.13 3.28
C ILE A 122 -0.13 16.92 3.68
N GLU A 123 -1.08 17.30 2.83
CA GLU A 123 -2.51 17.11 3.09
C GLU A 123 -2.88 15.63 3.15
N ARG A 124 -2.33 14.80 2.24
CA ARG A 124 -2.52 13.35 2.27
C ARG A 124 -1.98 12.75 3.57
N GLN A 125 -0.77 13.14 4.00
CA GLN A 125 -0.16 12.65 5.24
C GLN A 125 -0.99 13.06 6.47
N LYS A 126 -1.49 14.30 6.52
CA LYS A 126 -2.40 14.77 7.58
C LYS A 126 -3.70 13.95 7.60
N LEU A 127 -4.29 13.69 6.43
CA LEU A 127 -5.48 12.86 6.33
C LEU A 127 -5.22 11.44 6.86
N LEU A 128 -4.15 10.80 6.41
CA LEU A 128 -3.75 9.46 6.86
C LEU A 128 -3.60 9.38 8.38
N MET A 129 -2.81 10.29 8.95
CA MET A 129 -2.62 10.34 10.41
C MET A 129 -3.93 10.56 11.15
N HIS A 130 -4.78 11.45 10.65
CA HIS A 130 -6.07 11.75 11.26
C HIS A 130 -7.01 10.54 11.25
N VAL A 131 -7.20 9.91 10.10
CA VAL A 131 -8.15 8.78 9.96
C VAL A 131 -7.67 7.54 10.72
N CYS A 132 -6.37 7.23 10.67
CA CYS A 132 -5.80 6.09 11.41
C CYS A 132 -5.91 6.30 12.92
N LYS A 133 -5.59 7.52 13.41
CA LYS A 133 -5.74 7.86 14.84
C LYS A 133 -7.21 7.78 15.27
N SER A 134 -8.14 8.33 14.49
CA SER A 134 -9.58 8.32 14.79
C SER A 134 -10.16 6.90 14.84
N ALA A 135 -9.69 6.02 13.95
CA ALA A 135 -10.13 4.62 13.88
C ALA A 135 -9.31 3.68 14.78
N SER A 136 -8.33 4.20 15.54
CA SER A 136 -7.41 3.41 16.39
C SER A 136 -6.65 2.34 15.59
N ILE A 137 -6.32 2.62 14.33
CA ILE A 137 -5.56 1.71 13.46
C ILE A 137 -4.08 2.13 13.50
N PRO A 138 -3.16 1.22 13.83
CA PRO A 138 -1.72 1.49 13.80
C PRO A 138 -1.24 1.90 12.41
N LEU A 139 -0.40 2.94 12.33
CA LEU A 139 0.17 3.45 11.10
C LEU A 139 1.69 3.47 11.19
N ILE A 140 2.36 2.81 10.27
CA ILE A 140 3.82 2.76 10.16
C ILE A 140 4.24 3.46 8.86
N GLY A 141 5.13 4.45 8.96
CA GLY A 141 5.80 5.03 7.80
C GLY A 141 7.07 4.25 7.47
N THR A 142 7.31 3.99 6.18
CA THR A 142 8.57 3.40 5.70
C THR A 142 9.09 4.15 4.49
N THR A 143 10.42 4.23 4.36
CA THR A 143 11.07 4.90 3.23
C THR A 143 11.59 3.90 2.20
N ILE A 144 11.83 4.37 0.99
CA ILE A 144 12.51 3.59 -0.05
C ILE A 144 13.90 3.20 0.43
N LYS A 145 14.18 1.90 0.42
CA LYS A 145 15.51 1.33 0.69
C LYS A 145 15.95 0.45 -0.47
N HIS A 146 17.25 0.34 -0.66
CA HIS A 146 17.81 -0.57 -1.66
C HIS A 146 17.64 -2.05 -1.27
N SER A 147 17.52 -2.32 0.03
CA SER A 147 17.24 -3.67 0.55
C SER A 147 16.42 -3.59 1.82
N TYR A 148 15.60 -4.59 2.06
CA TYR A 148 14.75 -4.69 3.25
C TYR A 148 15.14 -5.94 4.04
N GLN A 149 15.49 -5.74 5.31
CA GLN A 149 15.77 -6.83 6.21
C GLN A 149 14.46 -7.38 6.78
N VAL A 150 14.14 -8.63 6.47
CA VAL A 150 12.90 -9.27 6.94
C VAL A 150 12.82 -9.32 8.46
N GLY A 151 13.94 -9.59 9.14
CA GLY A 151 13.97 -9.57 10.61
C GLY A 151 13.63 -8.21 11.21
N ARG A 152 14.04 -7.11 10.56
CA ARG A 152 13.66 -5.76 11.00
C ARG A 152 12.17 -5.49 10.79
N LEU A 153 11.62 -5.89 9.64
CA LEU A 153 10.18 -5.78 9.37
C LEU A 153 9.38 -6.60 10.39
N ARG A 154 9.82 -7.82 10.73
CA ARG A 154 9.19 -8.64 11.76
C ARG A 154 9.19 -7.95 13.13
N ARG A 155 10.31 -7.34 13.54
CA ARG A 155 10.35 -6.57 14.79
C ARG A 155 9.38 -5.39 14.80
N LEU A 156 9.27 -4.65 13.70
CA LEU A 156 8.31 -3.54 13.58
C LEU A 156 6.85 -4.04 13.64
N LEU A 157 6.58 -5.21 13.07
CA LEU A 157 5.25 -5.78 13.02
C LEU A 157 4.85 -6.54 14.28
N ALA A 158 5.81 -6.97 15.10
CA ALA A 158 5.58 -7.77 16.30
C ALA A 158 4.65 -7.12 17.34
N ALA A 159 4.57 -5.79 17.36
CA ALA A 159 3.63 -5.05 18.20
C ALA A 159 2.16 -5.13 17.70
N HIS A 160 1.93 -5.57 16.47
CA HIS A 160 0.62 -5.51 15.80
C HIS A 160 0.13 -6.87 15.29
N ILE A 161 1.03 -7.83 15.18
CA ILE A 161 0.74 -9.18 14.66
C ILE A 161 1.29 -10.19 15.64
N ASP A 162 0.43 -11.04 16.19
CA ASP A 162 0.82 -12.10 17.10
C ASP A 162 1.70 -13.15 16.44
N LEU A 163 2.70 -13.65 17.17
CA LEU A 163 3.52 -14.82 16.80
C LEU A 163 4.47 -14.64 15.61
N ILE A 164 4.92 -13.42 15.30
CA ILE A 164 6.05 -13.27 14.38
C ILE A 164 7.36 -13.61 15.12
N GLU A 165 7.86 -14.82 14.88
CA GLU A 165 9.21 -15.18 15.36
C GLU A 165 10.27 -14.36 14.59
N PRO A 166 11.26 -13.77 15.28
CA PRO A 166 12.35 -13.05 14.64
C PRO A 166 13.34 -14.05 14.02
N GLU A 167 13.02 -14.63 12.86
CA GLU A 167 13.92 -15.54 12.16
C GLU A 167 14.52 -14.95 10.90
N LYS A 168 15.79 -15.31 10.71
CA LYS A 168 16.70 -15.24 9.55
C LYS A 168 16.53 -14.05 8.60
N GLU A 169 17.59 -13.28 8.55
CA GLU A 169 17.78 -12.20 7.58
C GLU A 169 17.58 -12.70 6.14
N VAL A 170 16.49 -12.31 5.51
CA VAL A 170 16.26 -12.54 4.08
C VAL A 170 16.57 -11.26 3.34
N ARG A 171 17.54 -11.30 2.43
CA ARG A 171 17.87 -10.18 1.55
C ARG A 171 17.17 -10.33 0.21
N PHE A 172 16.86 -9.20 -0.41
CA PHE A 172 16.30 -9.16 -1.75
C PHE A 172 17.31 -8.57 -2.74
N CYS A 173 17.32 -9.15 -3.92
CA CYS A 173 18.21 -8.73 -5.00
C CYS A 173 17.93 -7.28 -5.42
N LYS A 174 18.93 -6.41 -5.34
CA LYS A 174 18.83 -5.00 -5.75
C LYS A 174 18.51 -4.84 -7.24
N ARG A 175 18.77 -5.86 -8.05
CA ARG A 175 18.59 -5.83 -9.50
C ARG A 175 17.19 -6.25 -9.94
N CYS A 176 16.58 -7.24 -9.30
CA CYS A 176 15.30 -7.82 -9.74
C CYS A 176 14.27 -8.05 -8.63
N GLY A 177 14.57 -7.64 -7.38
CA GLY A 177 13.64 -7.79 -6.25
C GLY A 177 13.42 -9.23 -5.75
N SER A 178 14.02 -10.25 -6.37
CA SER A 178 13.86 -11.64 -5.93
C SER A 178 14.65 -11.93 -4.65
N PRO A 179 14.24 -12.91 -3.84
CA PRO A 179 15.00 -13.30 -2.66
C PRO A 179 16.44 -13.65 -3.00
N MET A 180 17.36 -13.35 -2.08
CA MET A 180 18.75 -13.77 -2.19
C MET A 180 18.99 -14.99 -1.32
N VAL A 181 19.82 -15.92 -1.80
CA VAL A 181 20.24 -17.12 -1.07
C VAL A 181 21.72 -17.04 -0.72
N ILE A 182 22.09 -17.61 0.42
CA ILE A 182 23.49 -17.69 0.84
C ILE A 182 24.14 -18.88 0.14
N LYS A 183 25.28 -18.65 -0.51
CA LYS A 183 26.17 -19.70 -1.04
C LYS A 183 27.54 -19.57 -0.44
N ILE A 184 28.29 -20.68 -0.51
CA ILE A 184 29.71 -20.74 -0.11
C ILE A 184 30.53 -20.83 -1.39
N ALA A 185 31.55 -19.99 -1.52
CA ALA A 185 32.48 -20.05 -2.64
C ALA A 185 33.26 -21.36 -2.62
N SER A 186 33.17 -22.12 -3.70
CA SER A 186 33.83 -23.44 -3.82
C SER A 186 35.21 -23.36 -4.45
N VAL A 187 35.55 -22.29 -5.16
CA VAL A 187 36.78 -22.10 -5.93
C VAL A 187 37.33 -20.67 -5.80
N GLY A 188 38.62 -20.50 -6.14
CA GLY A 188 39.31 -19.21 -6.17
C GLY A 188 39.70 -18.67 -4.78
N ASP A 189 40.23 -17.42 -4.75
CA ASP A 189 40.76 -16.76 -3.56
C ASP A 189 39.73 -16.52 -2.43
N HIS A 190 38.47 -16.70 -2.73
CA HIS A 190 37.38 -16.56 -1.77
C HIS A 190 36.76 -17.89 -1.34
N LYS A 191 37.43 -19.02 -1.63
CA LYS A 191 36.97 -20.36 -1.23
C LYS A 191 36.63 -20.40 0.27
N GLY A 192 35.45 -20.94 0.59
CA GLY A 192 34.93 -21.03 1.96
C GLY A 192 34.22 -19.78 2.46
N ARG A 193 34.30 -18.65 1.77
CA ARG A 193 33.56 -17.44 2.17
C ARG A 193 32.10 -17.53 1.77
N ARG A 194 31.23 -17.02 2.64
CA ARG A 194 29.80 -16.90 2.36
C ARG A 194 29.52 -15.65 1.54
N PHE A 195 28.56 -15.71 0.65
CA PHE A 195 28.06 -14.57 -0.12
C PHE A 195 26.56 -14.75 -0.41
N PHE A 196 25.88 -13.64 -0.65
CA PHE A 196 24.50 -13.66 -1.11
C PHE A 196 24.47 -13.69 -2.64
N THR A 197 23.58 -14.50 -3.21
CA THR A 197 23.32 -14.54 -4.65
C THR A 197 21.82 -14.54 -4.91
N CYS A 198 21.41 -13.96 -6.04
CA CYS A 198 20.02 -13.95 -6.44
C CYS A 198 19.49 -15.37 -6.65
N SER A 199 18.31 -15.68 -6.12
CA SER A 199 17.63 -16.97 -6.31
C SER A 199 17.27 -17.27 -7.77
N ARG A 200 17.24 -16.23 -8.64
CA ARG A 200 16.96 -16.35 -10.07
C ARG A 200 18.19 -16.61 -10.93
N GLN A 201 19.29 -17.10 -10.37
CA GLN A 201 20.39 -17.55 -11.23
C GLN A 201 19.92 -18.71 -12.14
N PRO A 202 20.32 -18.74 -13.42
CA PRO A 202 21.29 -17.86 -14.09
C PRO A 202 20.71 -16.57 -14.69
N GLN A 203 19.39 -16.34 -14.66
CA GLN A 203 18.73 -15.17 -15.27
C GLN A 203 19.15 -13.84 -14.62
N CYS A 204 19.47 -13.86 -13.34
CA CYS A 204 20.02 -12.74 -12.61
C CYS A 204 21.28 -13.15 -11.85
N THR A 205 22.42 -12.62 -12.27
CA THR A 205 23.74 -12.98 -11.72
C THR A 205 24.19 -12.08 -10.57
N TYR A 206 23.29 -11.30 -9.98
CA TYR A 206 23.62 -10.37 -8.91
C TYR A 206 24.08 -11.11 -7.64
N THR A 207 25.19 -10.64 -7.06
CA THR A 207 25.79 -11.16 -5.82
C THR A 207 26.18 -10.01 -4.89
N GLU A 208 26.20 -10.28 -3.58
CA GLU A 208 26.69 -9.37 -2.54
C GLU A 208 27.55 -10.12 -1.54
N ASN A 209 28.54 -9.44 -0.96
CA ASN A 209 29.33 -10.00 0.11
C ASN A 209 28.44 -10.30 1.34
N TYR A 210 28.79 -11.36 2.07
CA TYR A 210 28.15 -11.71 3.32
C TYR A 210 28.71 -10.82 4.45
N ASN A 211 28.28 -9.56 4.46
CA ASN A 211 28.55 -8.64 5.55
C ASN A 211 27.28 -8.53 6.39
N VAL A 212 27.30 -9.12 7.57
CA VAL A 212 26.26 -8.85 8.59
C VAL A 212 26.64 -7.52 9.22
N VAL A 213 26.24 -6.42 8.59
CA VAL A 213 26.30 -5.11 9.22
C VAL A 213 25.03 -5.01 10.06
N PHE A 214 25.17 -5.20 11.36
CA PHE A 214 24.22 -4.67 12.32
C PHE A 214 24.43 -3.16 12.26
N ASP A 215 23.52 -2.45 11.59
CA ASP A 215 23.49 -1.00 11.67
C ASP A 215 23.21 -0.63 13.14
N GLU A 216 24.22 -0.10 13.83
CA GLU A 216 24.15 0.37 15.23
C GLU A 216 23.26 1.62 15.41
N GLU A 217 22.65 2.14 14.33
CA GLU A 217 21.82 3.35 14.36
C GLU A 217 20.42 3.18 14.96
N ASP A 218 20.02 1.98 15.41
CA ASP A 218 18.67 1.73 15.94
C ASP A 218 18.64 1.35 17.44
N SER A 219 19.61 1.79 18.23
CA SER A 219 19.45 1.77 19.67
C SER A 219 18.41 2.84 20.05
N PRO A 220 17.28 2.49 20.66
CA PRO A 220 16.39 3.51 21.22
C PRO A 220 17.19 4.27 22.28
N ASN A 221 17.37 5.56 22.12
CA ASN A 221 17.92 6.42 23.15
C ASN A 221 17.16 6.17 24.45
N GLN A 222 17.93 5.78 25.44
CA GLN A 222 17.53 5.70 26.83
C GLN A 222 17.01 7.06 27.34
#